data_7dbb7e4e02185a5e6c8a252767bca9c9
#
_entry.id   7dbb7e4e02185a5e6c8a252767bca9c9
#
_cell.length_a   1.000
_cell.length_b   1.000
_cell.length_c   1.000
_cell.angle_alpha   90.00
_cell.angle_beta   90.00
_cell.angle_gamma   90.00
#
_symmetry.space_group_name_H-M   'P 1'
#
loop_
_entity.id
_entity.type
_entity.pdbx_description
1 polymer ?
#
loop_
_entity_poly.entity_id
_entity_poly.type
_entity_poly.pdbx_seq_one_letter_code
_entity_poly.pdbx_strand_id
1 'polypeptide(L)'
;MNEASNTHWIPLSDLMMGLMMVFLLLATLYMLRVEQTTTLIIKEYEITRKNLKMALQDEFSENFKEWNAELLGDMTIRFRNPDVLFSVGSDKLKPKFAAILDDFIPRYVEILTSGRFKESIKEIRVEGHTSTFWTTATTKLDAYFKNMELSQARTRSTLERILKSNAATAHEEWLKKRLTANGLSSSQPIVGKDGIIDEKASQRVEFRIVTNADENISKIANTLNKNEDI
;
A
#
# COMPACT_ATOMS: atom_id res chain seq x y z
N MET A 1 -39.57 14.82 -66.04
CA MET A 1 -38.78 13.59 -65.90
C MET A 1 -37.75 13.84 -64.78
N ASN A 2 -37.94 13.27 -63.63
CA ASN A 2 -36.96 12.87 -62.60
C ASN A 2 -37.60 12.83 -61.22
N GLU A 3 -38.64 12.02 -61.01
CA GLU A 3 -39.17 11.70 -59.67
C GLU A 3 -38.79 10.30 -59.21
N ALA A 4 -38.03 9.55 -59.99
CA ALA A 4 -37.71 8.14 -59.64
C ALA A 4 -36.44 7.94 -58.76
N SER A 5 -35.65 8.99 -58.47
CA SER A 5 -34.40 8.82 -57.80
C SER A 5 -34.43 9.00 -56.24
N ASN A 6 -35.56 9.51 -55.72
CA ASN A 6 -35.64 9.82 -54.25
C ASN A 6 -36.19 8.68 -53.36
N THR A 7 -36.74 7.61 -53.97
CA THR A 7 -37.43 6.55 -53.20
C THR A 7 -36.51 5.51 -52.59
N HIS A 8 -35.25 5.43 -53.01
CA HIS A 8 -34.31 4.44 -52.49
C HIS A 8 -33.59 4.87 -51.21
N TRP A 9 -33.58 6.17 -50.89
CA TRP A 9 -32.89 6.68 -49.70
C TRP A 9 -33.71 6.50 -48.41
N ILE A 10 -35.04 6.44 -48.47
CA ILE A 10 -35.92 6.30 -47.32
C ILE A 10 -35.74 4.93 -46.65
N PRO A 11 -35.77 3.78 -47.37
CA PRO A 11 -35.51 2.47 -46.74
C PRO A 11 -34.09 2.33 -46.21
N LEU A 12 -33.11 2.97 -46.88
CA LEU A 12 -31.71 2.94 -46.39
C LEU A 12 -31.54 3.74 -45.10
N SER A 13 -32.19 4.90 -44.98
CA SER A 13 -32.20 5.71 -43.77
C SER A 13 -32.84 5.00 -42.59
N ASP A 14 -33.97 4.30 -42.82
CA ASP A 14 -34.64 3.51 -41.79
C ASP A 14 -33.77 2.34 -41.33
N LEU A 15 -33.08 1.65 -42.25
CA LEU A 15 -32.15 0.59 -41.93
C LEU A 15 -30.97 1.11 -41.07
N MET A 16 -30.40 2.27 -41.48
CA MET A 16 -29.29 2.90 -40.72
C MET A 16 -29.76 3.38 -39.36
N MET A 17 -30.96 3.94 -39.22
CA MET A 17 -31.54 4.35 -37.94
C MET A 17 -31.76 3.15 -37.01
N GLY A 18 -32.31 2.05 -37.54
CA GLY A 18 -32.48 0.80 -36.80
C GLY A 18 -31.16 0.23 -36.34
N LEU A 19 -30.13 0.21 -37.19
CA LEU A 19 -28.80 -0.24 -36.86
C LEU A 19 -28.17 0.64 -35.78
N MET A 20 -28.31 1.97 -35.89
CA MET A 20 -27.82 2.91 -34.89
C MET A 20 -28.49 2.70 -33.52
N MET A 21 -29.82 2.45 -33.47
CA MET A 21 -30.53 2.13 -32.24
C MET A 21 -30.00 0.84 -31.59
N VAL A 22 -29.75 -0.20 -32.39
CA VAL A 22 -29.17 -1.46 -31.88
C VAL A 22 -27.79 -1.23 -31.34
N PHE A 23 -26.93 -0.46 -32.01
CA PHE A 23 -25.59 -0.14 -31.48
C PHE A 23 -25.65 0.68 -30.20
N LEU A 24 -26.55 1.67 -30.11
CA LEU A 24 -26.75 2.46 -28.89
C LEU A 24 -27.23 1.56 -27.73
N LEU A 25 -28.17 0.65 -28.02
CA LEU A 25 -28.66 -0.30 -27.02
C LEU A 25 -27.52 -1.22 -26.53
N LEU A 26 -26.74 -1.79 -27.45
CA LEU A 26 -25.60 -2.64 -27.10
C LEU A 26 -24.52 -1.86 -26.30
N ALA A 27 -24.22 -0.64 -26.70
CA ALA A 27 -23.28 0.23 -26.02
C ALA A 27 -23.73 0.54 -24.58
N THR A 28 -25.01 0.90 -24.39
CA THR A 28 -25.57 1.17 -23.08
C THR A 28 -25.59 -0.09 -22.19
N LEU A 29 -25.98 -1.24 -22.73
CA LEU A 29 -25.96 -2.51 -22.01
C LEU A 29 -24.52 -2.91 -21.62
N TYR A 30 -23.56 -2.70 -22.52
CA TYR A 30 -22.13 -2.94 -22.22
C TYR A 30 -21.64 -2.02 -21.12
N MET A 31 -21.96 -0.72 -21.20
CA MET A 31 -21.58 0.27 -20.17
C MET A 31 -22.14 -0.07 -18.79
N LEU A 32 -23.42 -0.43 -18.71
CA LEU A 32 -24.06 -0.88 -17.47
C LEU A 32 -23.40 -2.15 -16.90
N ARG A 33 -23.03 -3.09 -17.76
CA ARG A 33 -22.35 -4.33 -17.34
C ARG A 33 -20.95 -4.04 -16.80
N VAL A 34 -20.19 -3.15 -17.45
CA VAL A 34 -18.86 -2.73 -16.99
C VAL A 34 -18.97 -2.04 -15.63
N GLU A 35 -19.90 -1.11 -15.45
CA GLU A 35 -20.13 -0.40 -14.20
C GLU A 35 -20.47 -1.36 -13.05
N GLN A 36 -21.40 -2.29 -13.27
CA GLN A 36 -21.76 -3.29 -12.26
C GLN A 36 -20.57 -4.18 -11.87
N THR A 37 -19.80 -4.66 -12.85
CA THR A 37 -18.63 -5.51 -12.60
C THR A 37 -17.57 -4.75 -11.82
N THR A 38 -17.28 -3.50 -12.20
CA THR A 38 -16.30 -2.66 -11.50
C THR A 38 -16.72 -2.40 -10.05
N THR A 39 -17.99 -2.12 -9.82
CA THR A 39 -18.54 -1.88 -8.48
C THR A 39 -18.43 -3.12 -7.59
N LEU A 40 -18.71 -4.30 -8.13
CA LEU A 40 -18.59 -5.57 -7.38
C LEU A 40 -17.13 -5.86 -7.00
N ILE A 41 -16.20 -5.67 -7.93
CA ILE A 41 -14.77 -5.85 -7.68
C ILE A 41 -14.28 -4.90 -6.57
N ILE A 42 -14.63 -3.62 -6.65
CA ILE A 42 -14.26 -2.63 -5.62
C ILE A 42 -14.79 -3.04 -4.26
N LYS A 43 -16.07 -3.44 -4.16
CA LYS A 43 -16.68 -3.89 -2.90
C LYS A 43 -15.98 -5.10 -2.31
N GLU A 44 -15.65 -6.10 -3.10
CA GLU A 44 -14.93 -7.29 -2.64
C GLU A 44 -13.55 -6.93 -2.07
N TYR A 45 -12.83 -6.02 -2.74
CA TYR A 45 -11.55 -5.52 -2.27
C TYR A 45 -11.67 -4.74 -0.97
N GLU A 46 -12.65 -3.85 -0.85
CA GLU A 46 -12.90 -3.10 0.39
C GLU A 46 -13.22 -4.02 1.57
N ILE A 47 -14.03 -5.06 1.34
CA ILE A 47 -14.35 -6.07 2.36
C ILE A 47 -13.08 -6.80 2.80
N THR A 48 -12.25 -7.24 1.85
CA THR A 48 -11.00 -7.94 2.17
C THR A 48 -10.04 -7.05 2.95
N ARG A 49 -9.88 -5.80 2.54
CA ARG A 49 -9.07 -4.80 3.25
C ARG A 49 -9.57 -4.53 4.66
N LYS A 50 -10.88 -4.35 4.83
CA LYS A 50 -11.52 -4.16 6.13
C LYS A 50 -11.30 -5.37 7.03
N ASN A 51 -11.50 -6.58 6.51
CA ASN A 51 -11.31 -7.82 7.26
C ASN A 51 -9.85 -8.03 7.69
N LEU A 52 -8.89 -7.70 6.81
CA LEU A 52 -7.47 -7.77 7.15
C LEU A 52 -7.12 -6.75 8.24
N LYS A 53 -7.60 -5.52 8.13
CA LYS A 53 -7.41 -4.50 9.17
C LYS A 53 -8.00 -4.94 10.51
N MET A 54 -9.19 -5.52 10.50
CA MET A 54 -9.82 -6.04 11.72
C MET A 54 -8.99 -7.18 12.32
N ALA A 55 -8.53 -8.13 11.52
CA ALA A 55 -7.69 -9.23 11.99
C ALA A 55 -6.38 -8.73 12.63
N LEU A 56 -5.73 -7.73 12.03
CA LEU A 56 -4.53 -7.10 12.61
C LEU A 56 -4.84 -6.33 13.91
N GLN A 57 -5.98 -5.64 13.95
CA GLN A 57 -6.40 -4.92 15.15
C GLN A 57 -6.74 -5.87 16.30
N ASP A 58 -7.49 -6.93 16.02
CA ASP A 58 -7.89 -7.92 17.02
C ASP A 58 -6.67 -8.65 17.59
N GLU A 59 -5.70 -8.98 16.74
CA GLU A 59 -4.49 -9.69 17.15
C GLU A 59 -3.54 -8.83 17.97
N PHE A 60 -3.34 -7.55 17.61
CA PHE A 60 -2.27 -6.73 18.18
C PHE A 60 -2.73 -5.60 19.10
N SER A 61 -4.03 -5.40 19.30
CA SER A 61 -4.56 -4.27 20.09
C SER A 61 -3.98 -4.18 21.50
N GLU A 62 -3.81 -5.31 22.17
CA GLU A 62 -3.24 -5.35 23.52
C GLU A 62 -1.74 -5.04 23.55
N ASN A 63 -1.02 -5.39 22.48
CA ASN A 63 0.42 -5.21 22.38
C ASN A 63 0.83 -3.79 21.97
N PHE A 64 -0.01 -3.06 21.24
CA PHE A 64 0.35 -1.75 20.68
C PHE A 64 0.86 -0.75 21.72
N LYS A 65 0.24 -0.73 22.89
CA LYS A 65 0.67 0.16 23.98
C LYS A 65 2.06 -0.18 24.50
N GLU A 66 2.33 -1.46 24.75
CA GLU A 66 3.61 -1.96 25.26
C GLU A 66 4.72 -1.76 24.23
N TRP A 67 4.45 -2.02 22.97
CA TRP A 67 5.42 -1.89 21.88
C TRP A 67 5.64 -0.46 21.40
N ASN A 68 4.87 0.51 21.91
CA ASN A 68 4.79 1.87 21.33
C ASN A 68 4.49 1.82 19.84
N ALA A 69 3.54 0.99 19.45
CA ALA A 69 3.11 0.80 18.08
C ALA A 69 1.65 1.24 17.88
N GLU A 70 1.28 1.42 16.64
CA GLU A 70 -0.09 1.74 16.25
C GLU A 70 -0.42 1.15 14.87
N LEU A 71 -1.70 0.81 14.66
CA LEU A 71 -2.24 0.43 13.35
C LEU A 71 -2.94 1.62 12.71
N LEU A 72 -2.40 2.08 11.58
CA LEU A 72 -2.96 3.19 10.81
C LEU A 72 -4.12 2.77 9.92
N GLY A 73 -4.83 3.77 9.37
CA GLY A 73 -5.98 3.56 8.48
C GLY A 73 -5.67 2.79 7.21
N ASP A 74 -4.44 2.87 6.72
CA ASP A 74 -3.93 2.26 5.50
C ASP A 74 -3.28 0.88 5.71
N MET A 75 -3.53 0.23 6.87
CA MET A 75 -2.96 -1.06 7.28
C MET A 75 -1.45 -1.03 7.53
N THR A 76 -0.92 0.14 7.82
CA THR A 76 0.47 0.31 8.26
C THR A 76 0.56 0.09 9.76
N ILE A 77 1.40 -0.83 10.23
CA ILE A 77 1.79 -0.96 11.63
C ILE A 77 3.07 -0.16 11.82
N ARG A 78 2.97 0.88 12.65
CA ARG A 78 4.05 1.83 12.92
C ARG A 78 4.63 1.58 14.31
N PHE A 79 5.91 1.29 14.37
CA PHE A 79 6.68 1.23 15.62
C PHE A 79 7.37 2.57 15.85
N ARG A 80 6.99 3.23 16.93
CA ARG A 80 7.56 4.51 17.37
C ARG A 80 8.63 4.24 18.44
N ASN A 81 9.27 5.27 18.91
CA ASN A 81 10.29 5.24 19.96
C ASN A 81 11.67 4.78 19.46
N PRO A 82 12.41 5.69 18.82
CA PRO A 82 13.76 5.41 18.32
C PRO A 82 14.71 4.89 19.39
N ASP A 83 14.48 5.26 20.67
CA ASP A 83 15.29 4.79 21.79
C ASP A 83 15.16 3.28 22.04
N VAL A 84 14.13 2.64 21.50
CA VAL A 84 13.89 1.20 21.61
C VAL A 84 14.31 0.45 20.34
N LEU A 85 14.20 1.08 19.19
CA LEU A 85 14.36 0.42 17.89
C LEU A 85 15.84 0.15 17.56
N PHE A 86 16.65 1.21 17.50
CA PHE A 86 18.06 1.14 17.12
C PHE A 86 18.92 2.05 18.01
N SER A 87 20.22 1.77 18.05
CA SER A 87 21.16 2.71 18.64
C SER A 87 21.37 3.91 17.70
N VAL A 88 21.75 5.06 18.27
CA VAL A 88 22.00 6.28 17.48
C VAL A 88 23.08 6.00 16.43
N GLY A 89 22.81 6.37 15.19
CA GLY A 89 23.75 6.16 14.07
C GLY A 89 24.02 4.69 13.71
N SER A 90 23.24 3.74 14.26
CA SER A 90 23.45 2.30 14.03
C SER A 90 22.23 1.65 13.40
N ASP A 91 22.47 0.61 12.63
CA ASP A 91 21.49 -0.30 12.02
C ASP A 91 21.27 -1.58 12.88
N LYS A 92 21.98 -1.73 13.98
CA LYS A 92 21.83 -2.87 14.89
C LYS A 92 20.53 -2.73 15.69
N LEU A 93 19.68 -3.74 15.60
CA LEU A 93 18.46 -3.85 16.40
C LEU A 93 18.81 -3.89 17.88
N LYS A 94 18.15 -3.07 18.69
CA LYS A 94 18.24 -3.18 20.13
C LYS A 94 17.57 -4.44 20.64
N PRO A 95 18.02 -5.05 21.75
CA PRO A 95 17.45 -6.29 22.29
C PRO A 95 15.94 -6.22 22.49
N LYS A 96 15.43 -5.06 22.95
CA LYS A 96 13.99 -4.86 23.15
C LYS A 96 13.22 -4.90 21.83
N PHE A 97 13.70 -4.26 20.77
CA PHE A 97 13.04 -4.30 19.47
C PHE A 97 13.16 -5.68 18.83
N ALA A 98 14.31 -6.34 18.97
CA ALA A 98 14.46 -7.71 18.52
C ALA A 98 13.44 -8.65 19.19
N ALA A 99 13.22 -8.53 20.50
CA ALA A 99 12.19 -9.31 21.22
C ALA A 99 10.75 -8.97 20.74
N ILE A 100 10.46 -7.69 20.49
CA ILE A 100 9.17 -7.28 19.90
C ILE A 100 8.97 -7.94 18.53
N LEU A 101 9.99 -7.92 17.67
CA LEU A 101 9.91 -8.54 16.36
C LEU A 101 9.74 -10.06 16.45
N ASP A 102 10.37 -10.72 17.42
CA ASP A 102 10.25 -12.17 17.63
C ASP A 102 8.84 -12.59 18.03
N ASP A 103 8.09 -11.74 18.74
CA ASP A 103 6.67 -11.96 19.04
C ASP A 103 5.77 -11.53 17.87
N PHE A 104 6.03 -10.36 17.31
CA PHE A 104 5.22 -9.79 16.23
C PHE A 104 5.24 -10.60 14.93
N ILE A 105 6.44 -10.99 14.46
CA ILE A 105 6.62 -11.58 13.12
C ILE A 105 5.86 -12.88 12.93
N PRO A 106 5.89 -13.88 13.85
CA PRO A 106 5.16 -15.12 13.68
C PRO A 106 3.66 -14.89 13.46
N ARG A 107 3.06 -14.11 14.33
CA ARG A 107 1.62 -13.81 14.32
C ARG A 107 1.23 -12.98 13.07
N TYR A 108 2.06 -12.01 12.71
CA TYR A 108 1.87 -11.19 11.52
C TYR A 108 1.93 -12.02 10.22
N VAL A 109 2.94 -12.88 10.07
CA VAL A 109 3.08 -13.77 8.92
C VAL A 109 1.93 -14.76 8.83
N GLU A 110 1.48 -15.32 9.96
CA GLU A 110 0.34 -16.25 10.02
C GLU A 110 -0.94 -15.59 9.49
N ILE A 111 -1.25 -14.36 9.94
CA ILE A 111 -2.40 -13.60 9.41
C ILE A 111 -2.28 -13.40 7.91
N LEU A 112 -1.12 -12.89 7.45
CA LEU A 112 -0.93 -12.52 6.05
C LEU A 112 -0.90 -13.72 5.11
N THR A 113 -0.45 -14.87 5.57
CA THR A 113 -0.37 -16.11 4.79
C THR A 113 -1.59 -17.00 4.92
N SER A 114 -2.56 -16.60 5.75
CA SER A 114 -3.84 -17.32 5.82
C SER A 114 -4.51 -17.35 4.44
N GLY A 115 -5.18 -18.47 4.10
CA GLY A 115 -5.84 -18.64 2.80
C GLY A 115 -6.82 -17.52 2.45
N ARG A 116 -7.29 -16.79 3.47
CA ARG A 116 -8.21 -15.66 3.34
C ARG A 116 -7.57 -14.40 2.74
N PHE A 117 -6.27 -14.15 3.02
CA PHE A 117 -5.60 -12.89 2.65
C PHE A 117 -4.42 -13.07 1.70
N LYS A 118 -3.82 -14.26 1.69
CA LYS A 118 -2.56 -14.56 1.01
C LYS A 118 -2.48 -14.06 -0.44
N GLU A 119 -3.54 -14.27 -1.20
CA GLU A 119 -3.60 -13.90 -2.61
C GLU A 119 -3.94 -12.43 -2.84
N SER A 120 -4.51 -11.76 -1.84
CA SER A 120 -4.83 -10.33 -1.92
C SER A 120 -3.63 -9.43 -1.60
N ILE A 121 -2.59 -9.98 -0.97
CA ILE A 121 -1.39 -9.21 -0.61
C ILE A 121 -0.42 -9.17 -1.79
N LYS A 122 -0.15 -7.96 -2.26
CA LYS A 122 0.80 -7.70 -3.33
C LYS A 122 2.22 -7.51 -2.81
N GLU A 123 2.36 -6.68 -1.77
CA GLU A 123 3.66 -6.30 -1.22
C GLU A 123 3.55 -6.02 0.28
N ILE A 124 4.59 -6.31 1.01
CA ILE A 124 4.79 -5.94 2.41
C ILE A 124 6.05 -5.09 2.46
N ARG A 125 5.92 -3.83 2.82
CA ARG A 125 7.04 -2.88 2.89
C ARG A 125 7.49 -2.71 4.32
N VAL A 126 8.77 -2.96 4.57
CA VAL A 126 9.43 -2.50 5.79
C VAL A 126 10.03 -1.14 5.47
N GLU A 127 9.44 -0.08 5.98
CA GLU A 127 9.82 1.31 5.72
C GLU A 127 10.56 1.88 6.92
N GLY A 128 11.76 2.41 6.70
CA GLY A 128 12.60 3.03 7.72
C GLY A 128 12.67 4.54 7.52
N HIS A 129 12.34 5.27 8.57
CA HIS A 129 12.35 6.73 8.58
C HIS A 129 13.33 7.25 9.61
N THR A 130 13.93 8.40 9.33
CA THR A 130 14.88 9.08 10.22
C THR A 130 14.42 10.49 10.52
N SER A 131 15.14 11.16 11.43
CA SER A 131 15.05 12.62 11.61
C SER A 131 15.60 13.35 10.39
N THR A 132 15.35 14.65 10.31
CA THR A 132 15.94 15.53 9.28
C THR A 132 17.39 15.89 9.60
N PHE A 133 17.82 15.64 10.81
CA PHE A 133 19.11 16.06 11.36
C PHE A 133 20.17 14.97 11.28
N TRP A 134 21.44 15.40 11.04
CA TRP A 134 22.62 14.55 11.18
C TRP A 134 23.77 15.38 11.74
N THR A 135 24.36 14.96 12.85
CA THR A 135 25.32 15.75 13.66
C THR A 135 26.54 16.21 12.89
N THR A 136 27.05 15.38 11.96
CA THR A 136 28.27 15.67 11.19
C THR A 136 27.99 16.13 9.77
N ALA A 137 26.74 16.41 9.42
CA ALA A 137 26.39 16.88 8.10
C ALA A 137 26.75 18.37 7.92
N THR A 138 27.31 18.70 6.78
CA THR A 138 27.71 20.06 6.41
C THR A 138 26.59 20.82 5.71
N THR A 139 25.64 20.11 5.11
CA THR A 139 24.46 20.63 4.42
C THR A 139 23.23 19.79 4.70
N LYS A 140 22.04 20.34 4.43
CA LYS A 140 20.77 19.57 4.51
C LYS A 140 20.77 18.38 3.55
N LEU A 141 21.36 18.53 2.38
CA LEU A 141 21.47 17.45 1.39
C LEU A 141 22.40 16.34 1.87
N ASP A 142 23.54 16.69 2.50
CA ASP A 142 24.46 15.72 3.11
C ASP A 142 23.76 14.95 4.25
N ALA A 143 23.00 15.66 5.12
CA ALA A 143 22.20 15.03 6.15
C ALA A 143 21.17 14.05 5.57
N TYR A 144 20.51 14.44 4.48
CA TYR A 144 19.53 13.58 3.82
C TYR A 144 20.14 12.28 3.30
N PHE A 145 21.32 12.33 2.64
CA PHE A 145 21.97 11.13 2.12
C PHE A 145 22.51 10.22 3.23
N LYS A 146 23.10 10.77 4.29
CA LYS A 146 23.53 9.99 5.45
C LYS A 146 22.35 9.32 6.14
N ASN A 147 21.24 10.01 6.28
CA ASN A 147 19.99 9.45 6.79
C ASN A 147 19.38 8.40 5.84
N MET A 148 19.55 8.56 4.52
CA MET A 148 19.13 7.55 3.53
C MET A 148 19.90 6.25 3.71
N GLU A 149 21.23 6.32 3.79
CA GLU A 149 22.09 5.16 4.04
C GLU A 149 21.69 4.45 5.34
N LEU A 150 21.53 5.21 6.42
CA LEU A 150 21.13 4.66 7.71
C LEU A 150 19.75 4.00 7.67
N SER A 151 18.76 4.64 7.05
CA SER A 151 17.42 4.08 6.96
C SER A 151 17.37 2.80 6.12
N GLN A 152 18.14 2.73 5.03
CA GLN A 152 18.28 1.52 4.21
C GLN A 152 18.95 0.38 5.01
N ALA A 153 20.03 0.68 5.75
CA ALA A 153 20.70 -0.31 6.57
C ALA A 153 19.77 -0.85 7.67
N ARG A 154 18.98 -0.01 8.33
CA ARG A 154 18.00 -0.38 9.36
C ARG A 154 16.87 -1.27 8.82
N THR A 155 16.31 -0.91 7.68
CA THR A 155 15.27 -1.73 7.06
C THR A 155 15.80 -3.07 6.57
N ARG A 156 17.03 -3.11 6.06
CA ARG A 156 17.72 -4.35 5.72
C ARG A 156 17.91 -5.24 6.96
N SER A 157 18.38 -4.70 8.07
CA SER A 157 18.56 -5.46 9.31
C SER A 157 17.24 -6.01 9.86
N THR A 158 16.14 -5.23 9.71
CA THR A 158 14.80 -5.68 10.07
C THR A 158 14.33 -6.80 9.13
N LEU A 159 14.49 -6.65 7.82
CA LEU A 159 14.16 -7.67 6.82
C LEU A 159 14.92 -8.98 7.08
N GLU A 160 16.21 -8.89 7.39
CA GLU A 160 17.05 -10.04 7.70
C GLU A 160 16.54 -10.78 8.95
N ARG A 161 16.10 -10.05 9.98
CA ARG A 161 15.49 -10.64 11.17
C ARG A 161 14.21 -11.39 10.84
N ILE A 162 13.36 -10.83 9.97
CA ILE A 162 12.12 -11.44 9.53
C ILE A 162 12.42 -12.77 8.81
N LEU A 163 13.25 -12.72 7.78
CA LEU A 163 13.52 -13.90 6.94
C LEU A 163 14.30 -15.01 7.66
N LYS A 164 15.05 -14.67 8.70
CA LYS A 164 15.75 -15.65 9.56
C LYS A 164 14.86 -16.20 10.70
N SER A 165 13.65 -15.72 10.87
CA SER A 165 12.73 -16.24 11.88
C SER A 165 12.20 -17.62 11.48
N ASN A 166 11.94 -18.48 12.48
CA ASN A 166 11.36 -19.80 12.24
C ASN A 166 10.00 -19.72 11.53
N ALA A 167 9.20 -18.70 11.80
CA ALA A 167 7.92 -18.47 11.17
C ALA A 167 8.03 -18.16 9.67
N ALA A 168 9.12 -17.52 9.24
CA ALA A 168 9.36 -17.25 7.84
C ALA A 168 9.71 -18.50 7.03
N THR A 169 10.29 -19.53 7.65
CA THR A 169 10.77 -20.73 6.97
C THR A 169 9.66 -21.44 6.19
N ALA A 170 8.46 -21.55 6.76
CA ALA A 170 7.31 -22.20 6.11
C ALA A 170 6.76 -21.40 4.92
N HIS A 171 7.07 -20.10 4.84
CA HIS A 171 6.55 -19.15 3.86
C HIS A 171 7.65 -18.39 3.12
N GLU A 172 8.88 -18.89 3.14
CA GLU A 172 10.09 -18.19 2.67
C GLU A 172 9.95 -17.69 1.23
N GLU A 173 9.55 -18.55 0.31
CA GLU A 173 9.39 -18.17 -1.10
C GLU A 173 8.29 -17.13 -1.34
N TRP A 174 7.22 -17.20 -0.54
CA TRP A 174 6.14 -16.22 -0.60
C TRP A 174 6.61 -14.85 -0.06
N LEU A 175 7.32 -14.87 1.07
CA LEU A 175 7.88 -13.67 1.69
C LEU A 175 8.92 -13.02 0.79
N LYS A 176 9.88 -13.77 0.23
CA LYS A 176 10.90 -13.26 -0.69
C LYS A 176 10.32 -12.53 -1.90
N LYS A 177 9.15 -12.97 -2.37
CA LYS A 177 8.47 -12.33 -3.51
C LYS A 177 7.72 -11.04 -3.14
N ARG A 178 7.32 -10.88 -1.88
CA ARG A 178 6.42 -9.82 -1.44
C ARG A 178 7.01 -8.86 -0.41
N LEU A 179 8.02 -9.28 0.32
CA LEU A 179 8.62 -8.49 1.38
C LEU A 179 9.75 -7.62 0.83
N THR A 180 9.64 -6.31 1.00
CA THR A 180 10.64 -5.32 0.58
C THR A 180 11.13 -4.49 1.76
N ALA A 181 12.34 -3.94 1.63
CA ALA A 181 12.95 -3.06 2.63
C ALA A 181 13.27 -1.71 1.99
N ASN A 182 12.64 -0.64 2.49
CA ASN A 182 12.67 0.69 1.91
C ASN A 182 13.17 1.72 2.93
N GLY A 183 14.39 2.19 2.75
CA GLY A 183 14.90 3.32 3.52
C GLY A 183 14.42 4.63 2.92
N LEU A 184 13.69 5.43 3.68
CA LEU A 184 13.03 6.65 3.20
C LEU A 184 13.67 7.93 3.74
N SER A 185 14.78 7.83 4.50
CA SER A 185 15.43 9.00 5.06
C SER A 185 14.44 9.87 5.85
N SER A 186 14.51 11.17 5.68
CA SER A 186 13.59 12.17 6.23
C SER A 186 12.57 12.68 5.20
N SER A 187 12.27 11.91 4.15
CA SER A 187 11.34 12.33 3.08
C SER A 187 9.90 12.48 3.54
N GLN A 188 9.52 11.79 4.61
CA GLN A 188 8.15 11.79 5.16
C GLN A 188 8.19 12.07 6.67
N PRO A 189 8.51 13.30 7.08
CA PRO A 189 8.57 13.66 8.49
C PRO A 189 7.16 13.68 9.10
N ILE A 190 7.07 13.38 10.38
CA ILE A 190 5.84 13.59 11.15
C ILE A 190 5.82 15.05 11.60
N VAL A 191 4.72 15.72 11.30
CA VAL A 191 4.49 17.11 11.69
C VAL A 191 3.54 17.13 12.88
N GLY A 192 3.92 17.86 13.92
CA GLY A 192 3.11 18.08 15.11
C GLY A 192 1.88 18.96 14.82
N LYS A 193 0.99 19.09 15.79
CA LYS A 193 -0.21 19.93 15.68
C LYS A 193 0.11 21.42 15.54
N ASP A 194 1.30 21.81 15.94
CA ASP A 194 1.88 23.17 15.84
C ASP A 194 2.51 23.47 14.46
N GLY A 195 2.49 22.52 13.53
CA GLY A 195 3.12 22.65 12.21
C GLY A 195 4.63 22.41 12.23
N ILE A 196 5.22 22.04 13.37
CA ILE A 196 6.66 21.79 13.51
C ILE A 196 6.93 20.29 13.31
N ILE A 197 8.07 19.97 12.69
CA ILE A 197 8.50 18.56 12.53
C ILE A 197 8.82 17.97 13.91
N ASP A 198 8.16 16.88 14.24
CA ASP A 198 8.53 16.05 15.38
C ASP A 198 9.65 15.08 14.96
N GLU A 199 10.89 15.49 15.21
CA GLU A 199 12.08 14.73 14.84
C GLU A 199 12.15 13.37 15.53
N LYS A 200 11.60 13.25 16.74
CA LYS A 200 11.56 12.00 17.47
C LYS A 200 10.52 11.04 16.92
N ALA A 201 9.31 11.50 16.68
CA ALA A 201 8.24 10.71 16.07
C ALA A 201 8.56 10.34 14.62
N SER A 202 9.35 11.17 13.92
CA SER A 202 9.79 10.92 12.56
C SER A 202 10.72 9.70 12.46
N GLN A 203 11.47 9.39 13.51
CA GLN A 203 12.34 8.21 13.59
C GLN A 203 11.52 6.97 13.95
N ARG A 204 11.16 6.17 12.96
CA ARG A 204 10.26 5.04 13.11
C ARG A 204 10.53 3.92 12.11
N VAL A 205 9.95 2.76 12.38
CA VAL A 205 9.85 1.64 11.43
C VAL A 205 8.37 1.35 11.17
N GLU A 206 8.03 1.20 9.92
CA GLU A 206 6.66 0.91 9.48
C GLU A 206 6.61 -0.40 8.71
N PHE A 207 5.58 -1.19 8.98
CA PHE A 207 5.22 -2.38 8.21
C PHE A 207 3.95 -2.06 7.44
N ARG A 208 4.08 -1.80 6.17
CA ARG A 208 2.97 -1.39 5.29
C ARG A 208 2.55 -2.52 4.39
N ILE A 209 1.27 -2.86 4.42
CA ILE A 209 0.68 -3.84 3.53
C ILE A 209 0.11 -3.13 2.31
N VAL A 210 0.53 -3.57 1.13
CA VAL A 210 -0.06 -3.16 -0.15
C VAL A 210 -0.85 -4.33 -0.70
N THR A 211 -2.12 -4.11 -0.98
CA THR A 211 -3.01 -5.13 -1.53
C THR A 211 -3.21 -4.93 -3.03
N ASN A 212 -3.69 -5.97 -3.72
CA ASN A 212 -4.13 -5.87 -5.11
C ASN A 212 -5.26 -4.83 -5.29
N ALA A 213 -6.04 -4.59 -4.23
CA ALA A 213 -7.08 -3.57 -4.20
C ALA A 213 -6.52 -2.16 -4.39
N ASP A 214 -5.43 -1.84 -3.68
CA ASP A 214 -4.81 -0.51 -3.74
C ASP A 214 -4.30 -0.19 -5.15
N GLU A 215 -3.78 -1.20 -5.85
CA GLU A 215 -3.34 -1.05 -7.24
C GLU A 215 -4.50 -0.85 -8.21
N ASN A 216 -5.54 -1.65 -8.08
CA ASN A 216 -6.69 -1.60 -8.98
C ASN A 216 -7.48 -0.30 -8.80
N ILE A 217 -7.67 0.17 -7.58
CA ILE A 217 -8.30 1.47 -7.30
C ILE A 217 -7.46 2.60 -7.91
N SER A 218 -6.13 2.56 -7.75
CA SER A 218 -5.24 3.56 -8.35
C SER A 218 -5.30 3.55 -9.89
N LYS A 219 -5.38 2.38 -10.52
CA LYS A 219 -5.55 2.27 -11.98
C LYS A 219 -6.87 2.84 -12.44
N ILE A 220 -7.97 2.55 -11.75
CA ILE A 220 -9.30 3.08 -12.06
C ILE A 220 -9.32 4.61 -11.91
N ALA A 221 -8.80 5.14 -10.80
CA ALA A 221 -8.71 6.58 -10.57
C ALA A 221 -7.91 7.29 -11.66
N ASN A 222 -6.76 6.75 -12.05
CA ASN A 222 -5.92 7.31 -13.12
C ASN A 222 -6.59 7.25 -14.49
N THR A 223 -7.45 6.26 -14.74
CA THR A 223 -8.20 6.16 -16.00
C THR A 223 -9.33 7.18 -16.06
N LEU A 224 -10.00 7.41 -14.94
CA LEU A 224 -11.06 8.42 -14.83
C LEU A 224 -10.51 9.83 -15.02
N ASN A 225 -9.41 10.18 -14.33
CA ASN A 225 -8.78 11.50 -14.45
C ASN A 225 -8.25 11.79 -15.87
N LYS A 226 -7.77 10.77 -16.60
CA LYS A 226 -7.35 10.95 -18.01
C LYS A 226 -8.51 11.27 -18.97
N ASN A 227 -9.73 10.90 -18.61
CA ASN A 227 -10.91 11.15 -19.44
C ASN A 227 -11.55 12.52 -19.14
N GLU A 228 -11.16 13.20 -18.05
CA GLU A 228 -11.60 14.56 -17.73
C GLU A 228 -10.74 15.65 -18.42
N ASP A 229 -9.55 15.28 -18.92
CA ASP A 229 -8.62 16.21 -19.58
C ASP A 229 -8.80 16.24 -21.13
N ILE A 230 -9.87 15.63 -21.69
CA ILE A 230 -10.23 15.63 -23.12
C ILE A 230 -11.55 16.40 -23.33
#